data_1c9c46ac87a7f96c2da5bb2d1aa60e69
#
_entry.id   1c9c46ac87a7f96c2da5bb2d1aa60e69
#
_cell.length_a   1.000
_cell.length_b   1.000
_cell.length_c   1.000
_cell.angle_alpha   90.00
_cell.angle_beta   90.00
_cell.angle_gamma   90.00
#
_symmetry.space_group_name_H-M   'P 1'
#
loop_
_entity.id
_entity.type
_entity.pdbx_description
1 polymer ?
#
loop_
_entity_poly.entity_id
_entity_poly.type
_entity_poly.pdbx_seq_one_letter_code
_entity_poly.pdbx_strand_id
1 'polypeptide(L)' 'MSLKKEIAKEIRVLEEEIKQLEIKRSRSQAAIIEALISKSDADETDVQYFRAFTADIDVKRDKMHKLTRELEKLV' A
#
# COMPACT_ATOMS: atom_id res chain seq x y z
N MET A 1 15.58 16.01 -19.34
CA MET A 1 14.79 14.81 -18.96
C MET A 1 13.36 14.98 -19.43
N SER A 2 12.74 13.91 -19.88
CA SER A 2 11.35 14.04 -20.32
C SER A 2 10.40 13.86 -19.14
N LEU A 3 9.31 14.59 -19.15
CA LEU A 3 8.24 14.47 -18.18
C LEU A 3 7.70 13.03 -18.12
N LYS A 4 7.60 12.38 -19.27
CA LYS A 4 7.16 10.99 -19.39
C LYS A 4 8.03 10.04 -18.58
N LYS A 5 9.35 10.19 -18.63
CA LYS A 5 10.29 9.36 -17.87
C LYS A 5 10.17 9.61 -16.36
N GLU A 6 9.97 10.86 -15.97
CA GLU A 6 9.82 11.23 -14.57
C GLU A 6 8.55 10.63 -13.98
N ILE A 7 7.44 10.70 -14.71
CA ILE A 7 6.17 10.12 -14.28
C ILE A 7 6.29 8.60 -14.17
N ALA A 8 6.89 7.94 -15.16
CA ALA A 8 7.10 6.50 -15.13
C ALA A 8 7.95 6.06 -13.94
N LYS A 9 9.00 6.81 -13.64
CA LYS A 9 9.86 6.55 -12.49
C LYS A 9 9.08 6.69 -11.17
N GLU A 10 8.28 7.72 -11.05
CA GLU A 10 7.47 7.96 -9.85
C GLU A 10 6.45 6.83 -9.64
N ILE A 11 5.83 6.35 -10.72
CA ILE A 11 4.91 5.20 -10.65
C ILE A 11 5.63 3.96 -10.10
N ARG A 12 6.85 3.69 -10.57
CA ARG A 12 7.65 2.54 -10.09
C ARG A 12 7.98 2.66 -8.61
N VAL A 13 8.31 3.87 -8.16
CA VAL A 13 8.58 4.11 -6.73
C VAL A 13 7.32 3.80 -5.91
N LEU A 14 6.17 4.27 -6.35
CA LEU A 14 4.90 4.01 -5.68
C LEU A 14 4.54 2.53 -5.67
N GLU A 15 4.77 1.82 -6.77
CA GLU A 15 4.57 0.36 -6.82
C GLU A 15 5.39 -0.36 -5.76
N GLU A 16 6.66 0.01 -5.61
CA GLU A 16 7.53 -0.60 -4.62
C GLU A 16 7.10 -0.25 -3.19
N GLU A 17 6.73 1.00 -2.94
CA GLU A 17 6.23 1.41 -1.63
C GLU A 17 4.95 0.67 -1.25
N ILE A 18 4.02 0.52 -2.20
CA ILE A 18 2.79 -0.24 -1.99
C ILE A 18 3.11 -1.69 -1.67
N LYS A 19 4.02 -2.30 -2.40
CA LYS A 19 4.44 -3.68 -2.17
C LYS A 19 4.97 -3.88 -0.75
N GLN A 20 5.82 -2.97 -0.27
CA GLN A 20 6.36 -3.05 1.08
C GLN A 20 5.26 -2.89 2.13
N LEU A 21 4.33 -1.98 1.91
CA LEU A 21 3.19 -1.80 2.80
C LEU A 21 2.26 -3.01 2.82
N GLU A 22 2.06 -3.66 1.67
CA GLU A 22 1.27 -4.88 1.60
C GLU A 22 1.89 -6.02 2.38
N ILE A 23 3.22 -6.14 2.35
CA ILE A 23 3.95 -7.13 3.15
C ILE A 23 3.74 -6.86 4.65
N LYS A 24 3.89 -5.61 5.07
CA LYS A 24 3.70 -5.21 6.46
C LYS A 24 2.25 -5.44 6.91
N ARG A 25 1.29 -5.10 6.05
CA ARG A 25 -0.13 -5.33 6.33
C ARG A 25 -0.44 -6.82 6.48
N SER A 26 0.16 -7.66 5.64
CA SER A 26 -0.02 -9.11 5.73
C SER A 26 0.45 -9.67 7.06
N ARG A 27 1.54 -9.14 7.61
CA ARG A 27 2.03 -9.55 8.93
C ARG A 27 1.05 -9.19 10.04
N SER A 28 0.52 -7.96 10.01
CA SER A 28 -0.50 -7.53 10.98
C SER A 28 -1.77 -8.36 10.86
N GLN A 29 -2.18 -8.65 9.63
CA GLN A 29 -3.34 -9.49 9.36
C GLN A 29 -3.15 -10.91 9.89
N ALA A 30 -1.97 -11.49 9.69
CA ALA A 30 -1.66 -12.83 10.19
C ALA A 30 -1.73 -12.89 11.72
N ALA A 31 -1.22 -11.87 12.40
CA ALA A 31 -1.28 -11.79 13.87
C ALA A 31 -2.73 -11.70 14.35
N ILE A 32 -3.57 -10.91 13.68
CA ILE A 32 -4.98 -10.77 14.00
C ILE A 32 -5.72 -12.12 13.83
N ILE A 33 -5.50 -12.78 12.69
CA ILE A 33 -6.12 -14.07 12.39
C ILE A 33 -5.70 -15.12 13.42
N GLU A 34 -4.42 -15.18 13.76
CA GLU A 34 -3.90 -16.12 14.72
C GLU A 34 -4.53 -15.93 16.11
N ALA A 35 -4.69 -14.68 16.54
CA ALA A 35 -5.36 -14.37 17.79
C ALA A 35 -6.81 -14.86 17.78
N LEU A 36 -7.54 -14.66 16.67
CA LEU A 36 -8.91 -15.12 16.53
C LEU A 36 -9.03 -16.64 16.53
N ILE A 37 -8.11 -17.34 15.88
CA ILE A 37 -8.07 -18.80 15.87
C ILE A 37 -7.81 -19.34 17.28
N SER A 38 -6.95 -18.69 18.05
CA SER A 38 -6.64 -19.04 19.42
C SER A 38 -7.73 -18.62 20.42
N LYS A 39 -8.84 -18.06 19.92
CA LYS A 39 -9.95 -17.56 20.74
C LYS A 39 -9.53 -16.48 21.72
N SER A 40 -8.50 -15.72 21.38
CA SER A 40 -8.10 -14.53 22.13
C SER A 40 -8.50 -13.27 21.36
N ASP A 41 -8.50 -12.14 22.03
CA ASP A 41 -8.73 -10.87 21.38
C ASP A 41 -7.49 -10.46 20.57
N ALA A 42 -7.70 -9.92 19.38
CA ALA A 42 -6.62 -9.35 18.61
C ALA A 42 -5.98 -8.18 19.36
N ASP A 43 -4.66 -8.08 19.31
CA ASP A 43 -3.95 -6.95 19.89
C ASP A 43 -4.36 -5.68 19.16
N GLU A 44 -4.75 -4.66 19.94
CA GLU A 44 -5.17 -3.39 19.38
C GLU A 44 -4.07 -2.75 18.52
N THR A 45 -2.82 -2.93 18.90
CA THR A 45 -1.67 -2.43 18.13
C THR A 45 -1.65 -3.04 16.72
N ASP A 46 -1.87 -4.36 16.61
CA ASP A 46 -1.92 -5.03 15.30
C ASP A 46 -3.10 -4.54 14.47
N VAL A 47 -4.25 -4.31 15.08
CA VAL A 47 -5.43 -3.76 14.41
C VAL A 47 -5.15 -2.35 13.90
N GLN A 48 -4.52 -1.52 14.71
CA GLN A 48 -4.16 -0.15 14.33
C GLN A 48 -3.15 -0.13 13.18
N TYR A 49 -2.13 -0.99 13.22
CA TYR A 49 -1.18 -1.11 12.13
C TYR A 49 -1.85 -1.57 10.83
N PHE A 50 -2.72 -2.55 10.92
CA PHE A 50 -3.46 -3.02 9.74
C PHE A 50 -4.25 -1.88 9.09
N ARG A 51 -4.96 -1.09 9.90
CA ARG A 51 -5.73 0.06 9.41
C ARG A 51 -4.84 1.15 8.81
N ALA A 52 -3.73 1.45 9.47
CA ALA A 52 -2.79 2.47 9.01
C ALA A 52 -2.13 2.07 7.69
N PHE A 53 -1.70 0.82 7.55
CA PHE A 53 -1.12 0.32 6.31
C PHE A 53 -2.15 0.32 5.18
N THR A 54 -3.39 -0.07 5.46
CA THR A 54 -4.46 -0.05 4.46
C THR A 54 -4.73 1.36 3.96
N ALA A 55 -4.82 2.33 4.87
CA ALA A 55 -5.04 3.73 4.51
C ALA A 55 -3.89 4.29 3.65
N ASP A 56 -2.65 3.99 4.02
CA ASP A 56 -1.48 4.45 3.28
C ASP A 56 -1.41 3.82 1.88
N ILE A 57 -1.72 2.53 1.78
CA ILE A 57 -1.80 1.84 0.48
C ILE A 57 -2.85 2.52 -0.41
N ASP A 58 -4.02 2.80 0.12
CA ASP A 58 -5.10 3.43 -0.64
C ASP A 58 -4.70 4.80 -1.18
N VAL A 59 -4.04 5.62 -0.36
CA VAL A 59 -3.54 6.94 -0.77
C VAL A 59 -2.52 6.79 -1.90
N LYS A 60 -1.58 5.87 -1.76
CA LYS A 60 -0.52 5.65 -2.76
C LYS A 60 -1.08 5.08 -4.07
N ARG A 61 -2.04 4.18 -3.99
CA ARG A 61 -2.71 3.66 -5.20
C ARG A 61 -3.46 4.75 -5.95
N ASP A 62 -4.14 5.63 -5.22
CA ASP A 62 -4.87 6.74 -5.81
C ASP A 62 -3.92 7.67 -6.57
N LYS A 63 -2.79 8.00 -5.94
CA LYS A 63 -1.75 8.81 -6.57
C LYS A 63 -1.18 8.12 -7.80
N MET A 64 -0.92 6.82 -7.72
CA MET A 64 -0.41 6.03 -8.83
C MET A 64 -1.37 6.03 -10.02
N HIS A 65 -2.67 5.89 -9.75
CA HIS A 65 -3.70 5.94 -10.81
C HIS A 65 -3.74 7.30 -11.50
N LYS A 66 -3.60 8.39 -10.75
CA LYS A 66 -3.56 9.73 -11.31
C LYS A 66 -2.34 9.92 -12.22
N LEU A 67 -1.19 9.45 -11.77
CA LEU A 67 0.04 9.51 -12.57
C LEU A 67 -0.05 8.64 -13.82
N THR A 68 -0.67 7.48 -13.73
CA THR A 68 -0.90 6.60 -14.88
C THR A 68 -1.76 7.29 -15.93
N ARG A 69 -2.82 7.98 -15.51
CA ARG A 69 -3.65 8.75 -16.44
C ARG A 69 -2.88 9.87 -17.11
N GLU A 70 -2.01 10.56 -16.37
CA GLU A 70 -1.15 11.58 -16.95
C GLU A 70 -0.19 10.99 -17.98
N LEU A 71 0.39 9.85 -17.67
CA LEU A 71 1.29 9.15 -18.58
C LEU A 71 0.57 8.75 -19.87
N GLU A 72 -0.65 8.23 -19.76
CA GLU A 72 -1.47 7.86 -20.92
C GLU A 72 -1.71 9.05 -21.86
N LYS A 73 -1.87 10.25 -21.30
CA LYS A 73 -2.06 11.46 -22.10
C LYS A 73 -0.81 11.87 -22.87
N LEU A 74 0.35 11.44 -22.43
CA LEU A 74 1.64 11.78 -23.04
C LEU A 74 2.11 10.76 -24.09
N VAL A 75 1.39 9.67 -24.23
CA VAL A 75 1.74 8.59 -25.18
C VAL A 75 1.14 8.82 -26.55
#